data_694d977d75aa0e67d526bdbe69ec7466
#
_entry.id   694d977d75aa0e67d526bdbe69ec7466
#
_cell.length_a   1.000
_cell.length_b   1.000
_cell.length_c   1.000
_cell.angle_alpha   90.00
_cell.angle_beta   90.00
_cell.angle_gamma   90.00
#
_symmetry.space_group_name_H-M   'P 1'
#
loop_
_entity.id
_entity.type
_entity.pdbx_description
1 polymer ?
#
loop_
_entity_poly.entity_id
_entity_poly.type
_entity_poly.pdbx_seq_one_letter_code
_entity_poly.pdbx_strand_id
1 'polypeptide(L)'
;LYRAILNGRPQEEITRLVNFYDYLEIQPLGNNAFMIRDEDSDIASNDDLIDINKRIVKLGEEFGKLVVATCDVHFLNPEDEVYRRIIMAGKGFKDADEQAPLYLRTTEEMLKEFEYLGSKKAEEVVITNTNKIADMCERISPVRPDKCPPVIENSDGMLREICYNKANRMYGDPLPPIVKERLDRELNSIISNGYAVMYIIAQKLVWKSNEDGYLVGSRGSVGSSFVATMSGITEVNPLHAHYLCTHCKYSDFDSPEVQAFSGRGGCDMPDKLCPKCGRPLSKEGFD
;
A
#
# COMPACT_ATOMS: atom_id res chain seq x y z
N LEU A 1 22.46 -9.14 15.96
CA LEU A 1 23.34 -9.50 17.08
C LEU A 1 23.25 -10.99 17.42
N TYR A 2 22.05 -11.54 17.67
CA TYR A 2 21.83 -12.93 18.05
C TYR A 2 22.54 -13.92 17.11
N ARG A 3 22.32 -13.79 15.78
CA ARG A 3 23.01 -14.63 14.77
C ARG A 3 24.53 -14.46 14.75
N ALA A 4 25.05 -13.28 15.07
CA ALA A 4 26.48 -13.04 15.11
C ALA A 4 27.12 -13.78 16.30
N ILE A 5 26.43 -13.81 17.44
CA ILE A 5 26.84 -14.58 18.63
C ILE A 5 26.79 -16.07 18.33
N LEU A 6 25.67 -16.56 17.78
CA LEU A 6 25.45 -17.95 17.39
C LEU A 6 26.55 -18.47 16.45
N ASN A 7 26.89 -17.68 15.43
CA ASN A 7 27.91 -18.07 14.43
C ASN A 7 29.36 -17.79 14.90
N GLY A 8 29.59 -17.48 16.18
CA GLY A 8 30.93 -17.23 16.73
C GLY A 8 31.68 -16.09 16.01
N ARG A 9 30.97 -15.04 15.57
CA ARG A 9 31.62 -13.92 14.87
C ARG A 9 32.65 -13.22 15.74
N PRO A 10 33.70 -12.62 15.14
CA PRO A 10 34.74 -11.91 15.87
C PRO A 10 34.16 -10.83 16.81
N GLN A 11 34.81 -10.64 17.96
CA GLN A 11 34.38 -9.65 18.96
C GLN A 11 34.24 -8.22 18.39
N GLU A 12 35.06 -7.86 17.41
CA GLU A 12 34.99 -6.57 16.72
C GLU A 12 33.64 -6.39 15.99
N GLU A 13 33.16 -7.40 15.29
CA GLU A 13 31.85 -7.39 14.62
C GLU A 13 30.70 -7.30 15.64
N ILE A 14 30.79 -8.07 16.73
CA ILE A 14 29.81 -8.02 17.84
C ILE A 14 29.78 -6.61 18.44
N THR A 15 30.95 -6.02 18.71
CA THR A 15 31.08 -4.65 19.23
C THR A 15 30.41 -3.62 18.30
N ARG A 16 30.67 -3.73 17.00
CA ARG A 16 30.04 -2.85 16.00
C ARG A 16 28.53 -2.96 16.00
N LEU A 17 27.99 -4.18 16.07
CA LEU A 17 26.55 -4.43 16.12
C LEU A 17 25.92 -3.86 17.39
N VAL A 18 26.53 -4.09 18.57
CA VAL A 18 26.03 -3.55 19.84
C VAL A 18 26.00 -2.03 19.84
N ASN A 19 27.03 -1.39 19.29
CA ASN A 19 27.09 0.07 19.21
C ASN A 19 26.08 0.66 18.22
N PHE A 20 25.69 -0.09 17.19
CA PHE A 20 24.70 0.34 16.19
C PHE A 20 23.29 0.46 16.77
N TYR A 21 22.90 -0.45 17.70
CA TYR A 21 21.56 -0.46 18.28
C TYR A 21 21.46 0.46 19.51
N ASP A 22 20.29 1.09 19.70
CA ASP A 22 20.01 1.93 20.88
C ASP A 22 19.82 1.08 22.13
N TYR A 23 19.23 -0.10 22.00
CA TYR A 23 19.04 -1.11 23.06
C TYR A 23 19.14 -2.51 22.48
N LEU A 24 19.22 -3.52 23.35
CA LEU A 24 19.30 -4.93 22.97
C LEU A 24 18.03 -5.65 23.43
N GLU A 25 17.70 -6.73 22.76
CA GLU A 25 16.49 -7.52 23.00
C GLU A 25 16.84 -8.99 23.30
N ILE A 26 16.12 -9.59 24.23
CA ILE A 26 16.05 -11.04 24.46
C ILE A 26 14.59 -11.48 24.45
N GLN A 27 14.37 -12.73 24.04
CA GLN A 27 13.02 -13.32 23.95
C GLN A 27 12.92 -14.61 24.76
N PRO A 28 11.69 -15.08 25.13
CA PRO A 28 11.47 -16.38 25.72
C PRO A 28 12.13 -17.50 24.92
N LEU A 29 12.65 -18.52 25.62
CA LEU A 29 13.39 -19.60 24.96
C LEU A 29 12.55 -20.31 23.89
N GLY A 30 11.25 -20.50 24.15
CA GLY A 30 10.32 -21.11 23.21
C GLY A 30 10.23 -20.41 21.84
N ASN A 31 10.49 -19.09 21.78
CA ASN A 31 10.47 -18.33 20.53
C ASN A 31 11.62 -18.74 19.58
N ASN A 32 12.72 -19.22 20.16
CA ASN A 32 13.93 -19.64 19.43
C ASN A 32 14.13 -21.18 19.43
N ALA A 33 13.18 -21.95 19.95
CA ALA A 33 13.28 -23.40 20.05
C ALA A 33 13.38 -24.11 18.69
N PHE A 34 12.98 -23.43 17.59
CA PHE A 34 13.18 -23.93 16.24
C PHE A 34 14.67 -24.18 15.92
N MET A 35 15.59 -23.42 16.52
CA MET A 35 17.04 -23.59 16.33
C MET A 35 17.56 -24.91 16.87
N ILE A 36 16.88 -25.49 17.90
CA ILE A 36 17.25 -26.82 18.44
C ILE A 36 16.87 -27.94 17.47
N ARG A 37 15.89 -27.70 16.60
CA ARG A 37 15.42 -28.65 15.59
C ARG A 37 16.12 -28.51 14.24
N ASP A 38 16.84 -27.42 14.06
CA ASP A 38 17.56 -27.10 12.83
C ASP A 38 18.90 -27.86 12.82
N GLU A 39 19.03 -28.83 11.90
CA GLU A 39 20.24 -29.66 11.74
C GLU A 39 21.49 -28.85 11.37
N ASP A 40 21.30 -27.65 10.80
CA ASP A 40 22.38 -26.74 10.44
C ASP A 40 22.76 -25.77 11.60
N SER A 41 22.09 -25.87 12.76
CA SER A 41 22.32 -25.03 13.93
C SER A 41 23.24 -25.71 14.95
N ASP A 42 24.14 -24.92 15.54
CA ASP A 42 24.98 -25.37 16.67
C ASP A 42 24.23 -25.40 18.00
N ILE A 43 22.93 -25.10 18.03
CA ILE A 43 22.08 -25.09 19.23
C ILE A 43 21.48 -26.48 19.45
N ALA A 44 21.88 -27.13 20.52
CA ALA A 44 21.41 -28.48 20.87
C ALA A 44 20.35 -28.51 21.98
N SER A 45 20.25 -27.45 22.81
CA SER A 45 19.44 -27.45 24.01
C SER A 45 18.95 -26.07 24.41
N ASN A 46 18.01 -26.03 25.37
CA ASN A 46 17.60 -24.77 26.01
C ASN A 46 18.75 -24.08 26.75
N ASP A 47 19.73 -24.81 27.24
CA ASP A 47 20.88 -24.24 27.94
C ASP A 47 21.72 -23.37 26.97
N ASP A 48 21.86 -23.78 25.71
CA ASP A 48 22.54 -22.98 24.69
C ASP A 48 21.79 -21.66 24.41
N LEU A 49 20.46 -21.72 24.36
CA LEU A 49 19.61 -20.51 24.21
C LEU A 49 19.74 -19.58 25.42
N ILE A 50 19.79 -20.14 26.63
CA ILE A 50 20.02 -19.41 27.88
C ILE A 50 21.38 -18.70 27.84
N ASP A 51 22.42 -19.39 27.40
CA ASP A 51 23.76 -18.83 27.31
C ASP A 51 23.85 -17.68 26.35
N ILE A 52 23.16 -17.76 25.20
CA ILE A 52 23.07 -16.62 24.26
C ILE A 52 22.37 -15.43 24.90
N ASN A 53 21.21 -15.64 25.55
CA ASN A 53 20.49 -14.58 26.23
C ASN A 53 21.34 -13.94 27.37
N LYS A 54 22.02 -14.74 28.16
CA LYS A 54 22.98 -14.26 29.17
C LYS A 54 24.13 -13.45 28.53
N ARG A 55 24.65 -13.90 27.38
CA ARG A 55 25.69 -13.17 26.64
C ARG A 55 25.19 -11.81 26.17
N ILE A 56 23.94 -11.71 25.69
CA ILE A 56 23.35 -10.44 25.28
C ILE A 56 23.18 -9.51 26.49
N VAL A 57 22.69 -10.02 27.62
CA VAL A 57 22.58 -9.24 28.86
C VAL A 57 23.95 -8.69 29.29
N LYS A 58 24.97 -9.54 29.29
CA LYS A 58 26.36 -9.13 29.62
C LYS A 58 26.89 -8.07 28.64
N LEU A 59 26.65 -8.20 27.35
CA LEU A 59 27.01 -7.17 26.37
C LEU A 59 26.30 -5.84 26.63
N GLY A 60 25.02 -5.87 27.03
CA GLY A 60 24.31 -4.67 27.45
C GLY A 60 24.99 -3.96 28.61
N GLU A 61 25.42 -4.72 29.64
CA GLU A 61 26.16 -4.18 30.78
C GLU A 61 27.53 -3.61 30.37
N GLU A 62 28.30 -4.37 29.56
CA GLU A 62 29.64 -3.96 29.08
C GLU A 62 29.60 -2.67 28.25
N PHE A 63 28.54 -2.47 27.45
CA PHE A 63 28.43 -1.33 26.53
C PHE A 63 27.42 -0.25 26.98
N GLY A 64 26.87 -0.37 28.20
CA GLY A 64 25.91 0.59 28.74
C GLY A 64 24.60 0.66 27.94
N LYS A 65 24.18 -0.44 27.30
CA LYS A 65 22.93 -0.55 26.56
C LYS A 65 21.86 -1.18 27.43
N LEU A 66 20.63 -0.64 27.36
CA LEU A 66 19.48 -1.30 27.97
C LEU A 66 19.23 -2.63 27.27
N VAL A 67 18.90 -3.66 28.07
CA VAL A 67 18.41 -4.94 27.53
C VAL A 67 16.97 -5.10 27.95
N VAL A 68 16.10 -5.40 27.00
CA VAL A 68 14.66 -5.60 27.22
C VAL A 68 14.25 -7.02 26.87
N ALA A 69 13.29 -7.57 27.62
CA ALA A 69 12.65 -8.83 27.32
C ALA A 69 11.30 -8.58 26.66
N THR A 70 11.12 -9.08 25.44
CA THR A 70 9.87 -8.99 24.68
C THR A 70 9.36 -10.38 24.34
N CYS A 71 8.04 -10.56 24.15
CA CYS A 71 7.48 -11.88 23.84
C CYS A 71 7.11 -12.10 22.37
N ASP A 72 7.34 -11.11 21.50
CA ASP A 72 7.08 -11.23 20.05
C ASP A 72 5.67 -11.75 19.74
N VAL A 73 4.65 -11.05 20.25
CA VAL A 73 3.25 -11.47 20.21
C VAL A 73 2.72 -11.54 18.77
N HIS A 74 2.20 -12.69 18.39
CA HIS A 74 1.52 -12.91 17.10
C HIS A 74 0.05 -13.34 17.27
N PHE A 75 -0.34 -13.80 18.45
CA PHE A 75 -1.71 -14.17 18.79
C PHE A 75 -1.99 -13.95 20.28
N LEU A 76 -3.28 -13.92 20.65
CA LEU A 76 -3.68 -13.51 22.02
C LEU A 76 -3.53 -14.63 23.03
N ASN A 77 -4.15 -15.78 22.78
CA ASN A 77 -4.16 -16.92 23.71
C ASN A 77 -3.30 -18.07 23.16
N PRO A 78 -2.76 -18.96 24.02
CA PRO A 78 -1.98 -20.11 23.56
C PRO A 78 -2.68 -20.97 22.51
N GLU A 79 -3.99 -21.18 22.63
CA GLU A 79 -4.81 -21.97 21.71
C GLU A 79 -5.00 -21.32 20.35
N ASP A 80 -4.77 -20.02 20.19
CA ASP A 80 -4.91 -19.29 18.93
C ASP A 80 -3.77 -19.61 17.94
N GLU A 81 -2.75 -20.34 18.37
CA GLU A 81 -1.66 -20.82 17.51
C GLU A 81 -2.18 -21.53 16.26
N VAL A 82 -3.33 -22.22 16.37
CA VAL A 82 -3.95 -22.96 15.26
C VAL A 82 -4.25 -22.05 14.06
N TYR A 83 -4.65 -20.82 14.30
CA TYR A 83 -4.95 -19.86 13.21
C TYR A 83 -3.68 -19.44 12.49
N ARG A 84 -2.60 -19.20 13.24
CA ARG A 84 -1.30 -18.89 12.65
C ARG A 84 -0.76 -20.07 11.84
N ARG A 85 -0.89 -21.29 12.32
CA ARG A 85 -0.54 -22.53 11.65
C ARG A 85 -1.25 -22.65 10.28
N ILE A 86 -2.57 -22.42 10.25
CA ILE A 86 -3.37 -22.45 9.03
C ILE A 86 -2.85 -21.41 8.02
N ILE A 87 -2.59 -20.19 8.46
CA ILE A 87 -2.10 -19.10 7.60
C ILE A 87 -0.72 -19.43 7.04
N MET A 88 0.19 -19.95 7.86
CA MET A 88 1.55 -20.31 7.45
C MET A 88 1.52 -21.49 6.47
N ALA A 89 0.73 -22.52 6.74
CA ALA A 89 0.56 -23.65 5.83
C ALA A 89 0.01 -23.18 4.47
N GLY A 90 -0.98 -22.29 4.47
CA GLY A 90 -1.53 -21.68 3.25
C GLY A 90 -0.52 -20.86 2.45
N LYS A 91 0.53 -20.34 3.10
CA LYS A 91 1.65 -19.63 2.46
C LYS A 91 2.81 -20.57 2.07
N GLY A 92 2.71 -21.87 2.32
CA GLY A 92 3.70 -22.87 1.92
C GLY A 92 4.89 -22.99 2.87
N PHE A 93 4.80 -22.53 4.12
CA PHE A 93 5.85 -22.78 5.13
C PHE A 93 5.86 -24.26 5.51
N LYS A 94 7.04 -24.88 5.44
CA LYS A 94 7.21 -26.33 5.71
C LYS A 94 7.09 -26.68 7.18
N ASP A 95 7.43 -25.74 8.06
CA ASP A 95 7.44 -25.83 9.52
C ASP A 95 6.16 -25.26 10.15
N ALA A 96 5.09 -25.12 9.36
CA ALA A 96 3.83 -24.54 9.84
C ALA A 96 3.24 -25.26 11.06
N ASP A 97 3.46 -26.57 11.19
CA ASP A 97 2.97 -27.38 12.31
C ASP A 97 3.81 -27.24 13.60
N GLU A 98 4.97 -26.61 13.52
CA GLU A 98 5.89 -26.41 14.64
C GLU A 98 5.90 -24.95 15.14
N GLN A 99 4.75 -24.50 15.65
CA GLN A 99 4.57 -23.12 16.07
C GLN A 99 5.39 -22.78 17.31
N ALA A 100 6.05 -21.61 17.27
CA ALA A 100 6.60 -20.99 18.47
C ALA A 100 5.45 -20.43 19.35
N PRO A 101 5.59 -20.41 20.68
CA PRO A 101 4.55 -19.98 21.62
C PRO A 101 4.47 -18.43 21.69
N LEU A 102 4.07 -17.80 20.59
CA LEU A 102 4.06 -16.35 20.39
C LEU A 102 2.76 -15.68 20.86
N TYR A 103 2.21 -16.16 21.98
CA TYR A 103 1.02 -15.58 22.59
C TYR A 103 1.36 -14.40 23.52
N LEU A 104 0.35 -13.58 23.83
CA LEU A 104 0.50 -12.48 24.77
C LEU A 104 0.68 -13.01 26.20
N ARG A 105 1.87 -12.82 26.76
CA ARG A 105 2.18 -13.17 28.14
C ARG A 105 1.92 -12.02 29.10
N THR A 106 1.42 -12.35 30.28
CA THR A 106 1.36 -11.41 31.40
C THR A 106 2.76 -11.09 31.93
N THR A 107 2.87 -10.07 32.79
CA THR A 107 4.14 -9.72 33.43
C THR A 107 4.69 -10.88 34.25
N GLU A 108 3.82 -11.59 34.99
CA GLU A 108 4.20 -12.75 35.81
C GLU A 108 4.74 -13.90 34.94
N GLU A 109 4.10 -14.16 33.81
CA GLU A 109 4.57 -15.19 32.88
C GLU A 109 5.92 -14.80 32.27
N MET A 110 6.10 -13.52 31.90
CA MET A 110 7.39 -13.04 31.39
C MET A 110 8.49 -13.13 32.46
N LEU A 111 8.22 -12.76 33.72
CA LEU A 111 9.19 -12.92 34.81
C LEU A 111 9.61 -14.37 34.97
N LYS A 112 8.68 -15.33 34.84
CA LYS A 112 8.95 -16.76 34.91
C LYS A 112 9.81 -17.24 33.73
N GLU A 113 9.56 -16.77 32.52
CA GLU A 113 10.36 -17.08 31.31
C GLU A 113 11.83 -16.72 31.48
N PHE A 114 12.14 -15.68 32.27
CA PHE A 114 13.50 -15.17 32.48
C PHE A 114 14.06 -15.42 33.87
N GLU A 115 13.44 -16.32 34.66
CA GLU A 115 13.89 -16.64 36.04
C GLU A 115 15.34 -17.14 36.10
N TYR A 116 15.86 -17.74 35.01
CA TYR A 116 17.23 -18.19 34.90
C TYR A 116 18.29 -17.07 34.96
N LEU A 117 17.88 -15.81 34.82
CA LEU A 117 18.73 -14.62 35.00
C LEU A 117 18.84 -14.20 36.46
N GLY A 118 18.03 -14.81 37.37
CA GLY A 118 17.83 -14.37 38.74
C GLY A 118 16.80 -13.24 38.85
N SER A 119 16.10 -13.17 39.99
CA SER A 119 14.92 -12.30 40.17
C SER A 119 15.18 -10.83 39.85
N LYS A 120 16.31 -10.27 40.29
CA LYS A 120 16.66 -8.85 40.03
C LYS A 120 16.86 -8.57 38.54
N LYS A 121 17.57 -9.45 37.83
CA LYS A 121 17.85 -9.23 36.40
C LYS A 121 16.62 -9.49 35.57
N ALA A 122 15.80 -10.49 35.91
CA ALA A 122 14.51 -10.72 35.29
C ALA A 122 13.59 -9.48 35.41
N GLU A 123 13.45 -8.91 36.61
CA GLU A 123 12.69 -7.67 36.85
C GLU A 123 13.26 -6.49 36.04
N GLU A 124 14.58 -6.37 35.99
CA GLU A 124 15.26 -5.32 35.23
C GLU A 124 14.90 -5.38 33.75
N VAL A 125 15.03 -6.54 33.08
CA VAL A 125 14.82 -6.69 31.64
C VAL A 125 13.33 -6.72 31.24
N VAL A 126 12.47 -7.28 32.10
CA VAL A 126 11.02 -7.42 31.82
C VAL A 126 10.24 -6.15 32.16
N ILE A 127 10.55 -5.48 33.27
CA ILE A 127 9.76 -4.37 33.79
C ILE A 127 10.51 -3.05 33.68
N THR A 128 11.68 -2.96 34.33
CA THR A 128 12.36 -1.68 34.48
C THR A 128 12.83 -1.10 33.14
N ASN A 129 13.50 -1.90 32.34
CA ASN A 129 14.08 -1.44 31.08
C ASN A 129 13.03 -1.24 30.00
N THR A 130 11.98 -2.06 29.96
CA THR A 130 10.85 -1.87 29.01
C THR A 130 10.14 -0.55 29.28
N ASN A 131 9.88 -0.20 30.54
CA ASN A 131 9.30 1.10 30.89
C ASN A 131 10.25 2.25 30.54
N LYS A 132 11.57 2.12 30.81
CA LYS A 132 12.54 3.15 30.38
C LYS A 132 12.52 3.41 28.88
N ILE A 133 12.45 2.35 28.05
CA ILE A 133 12.35 2.51 26.60
C ILE A 133 11.04 3.22 26.23
N ALA A 134 9.91 2.87 26.85
CA ALA A 134 8.64 3.54 26.62
C ALA A 134 8.70 5.04 26.97
N ASP A 135 9.34 5.38 28.09
CA ASP A 135 9.53 6.77 28.53
C ASP A 135 10.47 7.58 27.62
N MET A 136 11.38 6.92 26.91
CA MET A 136 12.26 7.57 25.92
C MET A 136 11.52 7.91 24.60
N CYS A 137 10.35 7.30 24.36
CA CYS A 137 9.59 7.53 23.14
C CYS A 137 8.86 8.87 23.20
N GLU A 138 9.06 9.71 22.18
CA GLU A 138 8.35 10.95 22.01
C GLU A 138 7.05 10.76 21.21
N ARG A 139 6.07 11.62 21.47
CA ARG A 139 4.85 11.65 20.65
C ARG A 139 5.16 12.31 19.32
N ILE A 140 5.21 11.49 18.28
CA ILE A 140 5.45 11.96 16.91
C ILE A 140 4.22 11.72 16.03
N SER A 141 4.13 12.50 14.95
CA SER A 141 3.22 12.18 13.83
C SER A 141 4.04 11.50 12.72
N PRO A 142 3.86 10.19 12.45
CA PRO A 142 4.63 9.48 11.44
C PRO A 142 4.30 9.93 10.03
N VAL A 143 3.12 10.52 9.83
CA VAL A 143 2.67 11.06 8.56
C VAL A 143 2.54 12.56 8.67
N ARG A 144 3.08 13.29 7.71
CA ARG A 144 2.90 14.75 7.64
C ARG A 144 1.41 15.10 7.56
N PRO A 145 0.94 16.11 8.31
CA PRO A 145 -0.45 16.53 8.24
C PRO A 145 -0.82 17.14 6.89
N ASP A 146 0.16 17.76 6.23
CA ASP A 146 -0.03 18.44 4.95
C ASP A 146 0.12 17.47 3.79
N LYS A 147 -0.75 17.62 2.79
CA LYS A 147 -0.60 16.96 1.49
C LYS A 147 0.58 17.59 0.76
N CYS A 148 1.46 16.77 0.21
CA CYS A 148 2.62 17.20 -0.56
C CYS A 148 2.55 16.69 -2.00
N PRO A 149 1.60 17.15 -2.83
CA PRO A 149 1.57 16.75 -4.23
C PRO A 149 2.83 17.26 -4.95
N PRO A 150 3.33 16.55 -5.94
CA PRO A 150 4.41 17.06 -6.77
C PRO A 150 3.97 18.34 -7.49
N VAL A 151 4.93 19.21 -7.82
CA VAL A 151 4.65 20.44 -8.56
C VAL A 151 5.08 20.24 -10.02
N ILE A 152 4.13 20.45 -10.93
CA ILE A 152 4.39 20.56 -12.36
C ILE A 152 3.93 21.96 -12.78
N GLU A 153 4.86 22.75 -13.31
CA GLU A 153 4.58 24.12 -13.75
C GLU A 153 3.44 24.11 -14.77
N ASN A 154 2.50 25.03 -14.62
CA ASN A 154 1.33 25.20 -15.49
C ASN A 154 0.44 23.94 -15.66
N SER A 155 0.41 23.03 -14.68
CA SER A 155 -0.41 21.81 -14.76
C SER A 155 -1.89 22.10 -15.02
N ASP A 156 -2.44 23.18 -14.46
CA ASP A 156 -3.83 23.61 -14.63
C ASP A 156 -4.12 23.99 -16.09
N GLY A 157 -3.24 24.81 -16.67
CA GLY A 157 -3.34 25.22 -18.08
C GLY A 157 -3.19 24.03 -19.02
N MET A 158 -2.19 23.19 -18.77
CA MET A 158 -1.94 21.99 -19.56
C MET A 158 -3.15 21.04 -19.56
N LEU A 159 -3.74 20.80 -18.40
CA LEU A 159 -4.92 19.91 -18.29
C LEU A 159 -6.11 20.48 -19.08
N ARG A 160 -6.39 21.78 -18.93
CA ARG A 160 -7.45 22.43 -19.71
C ARG A 160 -7.22 22.30 -21.23
N GLU A 161 -6.01 22.62 -21.67
CA GLU A 161 -5.64 22.56 -23.09
C GLU A 161 -5.79 21.15 -23.65
N ILE A 162 -5.26 20.15 -23.02
CA ILE A 162 -5.36 18.73 -23.44
C ILE A 162 -6.82 18.33 -23.56
N CYS A 163 -7.64 18.62 -22.55
CA CYS A 163 -9.04 18.23 -22.52
C CYS A 163 -9.87 18.93 -23.59
N TYR A 164 -9.73 20.25 -23.75
CA TYR A 164 -10.46 21.00 -24.77
C TYR A 164 -10.03 20.61 -26.18
N ASN A 165 -8.73 20.39 -26.40
CA ASN A 165 -8.25 19.96 -27.72
C ASN A 165 -8.84 18.60 -28.12
N LYS A 166 -8.93 17.64 -27.18
CA LYS A 166 -9.57 16.35 -27.47
C LYS A 166 -11.08 16.48 -27.63
N ALA A 167 -11.75 17.24 -26.75
CA ALA A 167 -13.18 17.47 -26.84
C ALA A 167 -13.59 18.12 -28.17
N ASN A 168 -12.90 19.19 -28.61
CA ASN A 168 -13.15 19.84 -29.87
C ASN A 168 -12.89 18.91 -31.06
N ARG A 169 -11.86 18.08 -30.99
CA ARG A 169 -11.56 17.07 -32.02
C ARG A 169 -12.64 16.00 -32.12
N MET A 170 -13.27 15.64 -31.03
CA MET A 170 -14.35 14.63 -30.97
C MET A 170 -15.72 15.24 -31.36
N TYR A 171 -16.12 16.32 -30.71
CA TYR A 171 -17.48 16.88 -30.76
C TYR A 171 -17.60 18.12 -31.61
N GLY A 172 -16.48 18.71 -32.08
CA GLY A 172 -16.47 19.93 -32.87
C GLY A 172 -16.33 21.22 -32.05
N ASP A 173 -16.21 22.34 -32.74
CA ASP A 173 -16.15 23.67 -32.12
C ASP A 173 -17.22 24.55 -32.83
N PRO A 174 -18.20 25.10 -32.08
CA PRO A 174 -18.35 25.04 -30.62
C PRO A 174 -18.79 23.66 -30.12
N LEU A 175 -18.37 23.35 -28.87
CA LEU A 175 -18.78 22.11 -28.19
C LEU A 175 -20.30 22.09 -27.91
N PRO A 176 -20.96 20.92 -27.99
CA PRO A 176 -22.33 20.79 -27.52
C PRO A 176 -22.44 21.21 -26.03
N PRO A 177 -23.54 21.88 -25.62
CA PRO A 177 -23.69 22.40 -24.25
C PRO A 177 -23.42 21.36 -23.16
N ILE A 178 -23.98 20.17 -23.31
CA ILE A 178 -23.81 19.07 -22.34
C ILE A 178 -22.36 18.65 -22.16
N VAL A 179 -21.60 18.61 -23.26
CA VAL A 179 -20.17 18.28 -23.25
C VAL A 179 -19.37 19.38 -22.54
N LYS A 180 -19.67 20.65 -22.93
CA LYS A 180 -19.01 21.81 -22.34
C LYS A 180 -19.26 21.95 -20.85
N GLU A 181 -20.51 21.85 -20.42
CA GLU A 181 -20.90 21.98 -19.02
C GLU A 181 -20.27 20.87 -18.15
N ARG A 182 -20.27 19.63 -18.64
CA ARG A 182 -19.63 18.53 -17.94
C ARG A 182 -18.12 18.73 -17.79
N LEU A 183 -17.45 19.12 -18.87
CA LEU A 183 -16.02 19.37 -18.90
C LEU A 183 -15.63 20.52 -17.98
N ASP A 184 -16.33 21.66 -18.05
CA ASP A 184 -16.07 22.82 -17.21
C ASP A 184 -16.26 22.51 -15.73
N ARG A 185 -17.34 21.82 -15.37
CA ARG A 185 -17.63 21.44 -14.00
C ARG A 185 -16.52 20.57 -13.40
N GLU A 186 -16.09 19.54 -14.13
CA GLU A 186 -15.03 18.65 -13.63
C GLU A 186 -13.67 19.34 -13.57
N LEU A 187 -13.28 20.07 -14.63
CA LEU A 187 -12.01 20.83 -14.65
C LEU A 187 -11.95 21.85 -13.50
N ASN A 188 -13.03 22.58 -13.26
CA ASN A 188 -13.06 23.55 -12.18
C ASN A 188 -12.90 22.87 -10.82
N SER A 189 -13.58 21.74 -10.59
CA SER A 189 -13.43 20.97 -9.34
C SER A 189 -12.01 20.43 -9.16
N ILE A 190 -11.43 19.84 -10.20
CA ILE A 190 -10.07 19.27 -10.16
C ILE A 190 -9.03 20.35 -9.88
N ILE A 191 -9.10 21.47 -10.60
CA ILE A 191 -8.13 22.56 -10.50
C ILE A 191 -8.26 23.30 -9.16
N SER A 192 -9.47 23.65 -8.75
CA SER A 192 -9.68 24.38 -7.48
C SER A 192 -9.25 23.58 -6.23
N ASN A 193 -9.23 22.24 -6.35
CA ASN A 193 -8.74 21.35 -5.28
C ASN A 193 -7.26 20.96 -5.44
N GLY A 194 -6.54 21.52 -6.43
CA GLY A 194 -5.11 21.28 -6.63
C GLY A 194 -4.76 19.90 -7.18
N TYR A 195 -5.69 19.20 -7.85
CA TYR A 195 -5.48 17.85 -8.39
C TYR A 195 -5.05 17.80 -9.85
N ALA A 196 -4.94 18.92 -10.55
CA ALA A 196 -4.55 18.94 -11.96
C ALA A 196 -3.21 18.23 -12.21
N VAL A 197 -2.24 18.44 -11.33
CA VAL A 197 -0.93 17.76 -11.42
C VAL A 197 -1.05 16.24 -11.40
N MET A 198 -1.97 15.68 -10.63
CA MET A 198 -2.20 14.23 -10.56
C MET A 198 -2.76 13.69 -11.88
N TYR A 199 -3.67 14.44 -12.51
CA TYR A 199 -4.18 14.10 -13.85
C TYR A 199 -3.10 14.16 -14.91
N ILE A 200 -2.22 15.17 -14.88
CA ILE A 200 -1.08 15.27 -15.81
C ILE A 200 -0.10 14.11 -15.62
N ILE A 201 0.19 13.72 -14.38
CA ILE A 201 1.05 12.55 -14.12
C ILE A 201 0.40 11.27 -14.65
N ALA A 202 -0.87 11.03 -14.32
CA ALA A 202 -1.60 9.85 -14.80
C ALA A 202 -1.64 9.79 -16.32
N GLN A 203 -1.93 10.92 -16.98
CA GLN A 203 -1.94 11.05 -18.44
C GLN A 203 -0.58 10.69 -19.04
N LYS A 204 0.51 11.24 -18.51
CA LYS A 204 1.87 10.93 -19.00
C LYS A 204 2.23 9.45 -18.84
N LEU A 205 1.86 8.85 -17.71
CA LEU A 205 2.10 7.42 -17.44
C LEU A 205 1.32 6.53 -18.42
N VAL A 206 0.04 6.82 -18.63
CA VAL A 206 -0.81 6.04 -19.54
C VAL A 206 -0.32 6.18 -20.99
N TRP A 207 0.01 7.40 -21.43
CA TRP A 207 0.52 7.64 -22.76
C TRP A 207 1.85 6.92 -23.00
N LYS A 208 2.78 7.01 -22.02
CA LYS A 208 4.06 6.30 -22.13
C LYS A 208 3.89 4.78 -22.20
N SER A 209 2.99 4.23 -21.38
CA SER A 209 2.68 2.81 -21.42
C SER A 209 2.15 2.36 -22.79
N ASN A 210 1.23 3.14 -23.36
CA ASN A 210 0.67 2.86 -24.69
C ASN A 210 1.73 3.00 -25.81
N GLU A 211 2.62 3.99 -25.73
CA GLU A 211 3.75 4.14 -26.66
C GLU A 211 4.69 2.92 -26.61
N ASP A 212 4.90 2.37 -25.44
CA ASP A 212 5.72 1.17 -25.24
C ASP A 212 4.99 -0.15 -25.63
N GLY A 213 3.74 -0.05 -26.11
CA GLY A 213 2.94 -1.19 -26.57
C GLY A 213 2.18 -1.94 -25.46
N TYR A 214 2.08 -1.38 -24.26
CA TYR A 214 1.33 -1.96 -23.15
C TYR A 214 -0.06 -1.34 -23.03
N LEU A 215 -1.09 -2.18 -22.97
CA LEU A 215 -2.46 -1.73 -22.76
C LEU A 215 -2.68 -1.27 -21.33
N VAL A 216 -3.39 -0.16 -21.17
CA VAL A 216 -3.80 0.36 -19.87
C VAL A 216 -5.33 0.36 -19.81
N GLY A 217 -5.89 -0.37 -18.83
CA GLY A 217 -7.32 -0.41 -18.57
C GLY A 217 -7.71 0.48 -17.39
N SER A 218 -8.91 1.05 -17.45
CA SER A 218 -9.50 1.79 -16.34
C SER A 218 -9.94 0.85 -15.22
N ARG A 219 -9.77 1.28 -13.97
CA ARG A 219 -10.26 0.55 -12.80
C ARG A 219 -10.89 1.52 -11.80
N GLY A 220 -12.09 1.17 -11.32
CA GLY A 220 -12.81 1.95 -10.32
C GLY A 220 -13.36 3.27 -10.87
N SER A 221 -13.45 4.28 -10.02
CA SER A 221 -14.14 5.55 -10.30
C SER A 221 -13.52 6.43 -11.38
N VAL A 222 -12.33 6.13 -11.89
CA VAL A 222 -11.72 6.90 -13.00
C VAL A 222 -12.57 6.83 -14.26
N GLY A 223 -13.32 5.74 -14.47
CA GLY A 223 -14.24 5.57 -15.60
C GLY A 223 -15.43 6.53 -15.58
N SER A 224 -15.74 7.18 -14.45
CA SER A 224 -16.80 8.19 -14.33
C SER A 224 -16.32 9.63 -14.50
N SER A 225 -15.03 9.85 -14.77
CA SER A 225 -14.47 11.18 -15.00
C SER A 225 -14.35 11.50 -16.50
N PHE A 226 -15.10 12.48 -16.95
CA PHE A 226 -15.03 12.96 -18.34
C PHE A 226 -13.68 13.66 -18.63
N VAL A 227 -13.10 14.33 -17.63
CA VAL A 227 -11.73 14.87 -17.74
C VAL A 227 -10.71 13.76 -17.94
N ALA A 228 -10.87 12.61 -17.27
CA ALA A 228 -9.97 11.47 -17.49
C ALA A 228 -10.08 10.93 -18.93
N THR A 229 -11.29 10.91 -19.50
CA THR A 229 -11.52 10.55 -20.91
C THR A 229 -10.88 11.58 -21.83
N MET A 230 -11.13 12.87 -21.59
CA MET A 230 -10.62 13.95 -22.46
C MET A 230 -9.11 14.16 -22.31
N SER A 231 -8.51 13.80 -21.22
CA SER A 231 -7.04 13.80 -21.05
C SER A 231 -6.36 12.52 -21.57
N GLY A 232 -7.13 11.50 -21.97
CA GLY A 232 -6.57 10.24 -22.49
C GLY A 232 -6.04 9.31 -21.41
N ILE A 233 -6.52 9.43 -20.18
CA ILE A 233 -6.22 8.51 -19.07
C ILE A 233 -7.08 7.24 -19.21
N THR A 234 -8.32 7.39 -19.68
CA THR A 234 -9.26 6.28 -19.90
C THR A 234 -9.94 6.43 -21.27
N GLU A 235 -10.43 5.31 -21.80
CA GLU A 235 -11.25 5.26 -23.01
C GLU A 235 -12.75 5.29 -22.70
N VAL A 236 -13.13 5.08 -21.44
CA VAL A 236 -14.52 5.09 -21.00
C VAL A 236 -15.09 6.51 -21.11
N ASN A 237 -16.20 6.66 -21.85
CA ASN A 237 -16.92 7.92 -21.98
C ASN A 237 -18.10 7.94 -20.97
N PRO A 238 -18.03 8.74 -19.89
CA PRO A 238 -19.03 8.74 -18.82
C PRO A 238 -20.23 9.67 -19.10
N LEU A 239 -20.38 10.14 -20.30
CA LEU A 239 -21.62 10.79 -20.71
C LEU A 239 -22.70 9.73 -20.93
N HIS A 240 -23.97 10.12 -20.84
CA HIS A 240 -25.06 9.20 -21.19
C HIS A 240 -24.99 8.77 -22.66
N ALA A 241 -25.67 7.70 -23.01
CA ALA A 241 -25.69 7.15 -24.35
C ALA A 241 -26.01 8.23 -25.41
N HIS A 242 -25.22 8.31 -26.48
CA HIS A 242 -25.40 9.26 -27.54
C HIS A 242 -24.75 8.79 -28.84
N TYR A 243 -25.18 9.36 -29.96
CA TYR A 243 -24.52 9.16 -31.24
C TYR A 243 -23.47 10.26 -31.50
N LEU A 244 -22.37 9.88 -32.11
CA LEU A 244 -21.28 10.77 -32.49
C LEU A 244 -20.79 10.44 -33.90
N CYS A 245 -20.71 11.45 -34.76
CA CYS A 245 -20.08 11.32 -36.07
C CYS A 245 -18.59 11.70 -35.98
N THR A 246 -17.70 10.73 -36.10
CA THR A 246 -16.25 10.97 -36.08
C THR A 246 -15.75 11.84 -37.23
N HIS A 247 -16.52 11.96 -38.32
CA HIS A 247 -16.16 12.74 -39.51
C HIS A 247 -16.64 14.20 -39.44
N CYS A 248 -17.97 14.44 -39.34
CA CYS A 248 -18.52 15.79 -39.39
C CYS A 248 -18.85 16.38 -38.01
N LYS A 249 -18.54 15.65 -36.94
CA LYS A 249 -18.73 16.07 -35.54
C LYS A 249 -20.19 16.27 -35.11
N TYR A 250 -21.14 15.78 -35.94
CA TYR A 250 -22.53 15.70 -35.50
C TYR A 250 -22.66 14.84 -34.28
N SER A 251 -23.39 15.31 -33.30
CA SER A 251 -23.73 14.54 -32.08
C SER A 251 -25.24 14.62 -31.81
N ASP A 252 -25.79 13.56 -31.24
CA ASP A 252 -27.22 13.47 -30.92
C ASP A 252 -27.34 12.93 -29.50
N PHE A 253 -27.74 13.82 -28.58
CA PHE A 253 -27.94 13.52 -27.17
C PHE A 253 -29.42 13.44 -26.75
N ASP A 254 -30.33 13.98 -27.63
CA ASP A 254 -31.69 14.33 -27.20
C ASP A 254 -32.79 13.68 -28.05
N SER A 255 -32.48 13.00 -29.14
CA SER A 255 -33.51 12.36 -29.95
C SER A 255 -34.29 11.31 -29.14
N PRO A 256 -35.59 11.06 -29.46
CA PRO A 256 -36.40 10.05 -28.81
C PRO A 256 -35.74 8.66 -28.79
N GLU A 257 -34.98 8.36 -29.83
CA GLU A 257 -34.21 7.12 -29.96
C GLU A 257 -33.10 7.03 -28.89
N VAL A 258 -32.34 8.10 -28.68
CA VAL A 258 -31.32 8.19 -27.64
C VAL A 258 -31.96 8.13 -26.25
N GLN A 259 -33.05 8.86 -26.03
CA GLN A 259 -33.75 8.87 -24.73
C GLN A 259 -34.32 7.51 -24.35
N ALA A 260 -34.67 6.65 -25.32
CA ALA A 260 -35.09 5.27 -25.04
C ALA A 260 -33.97 4.38 -24.45
N PHE A 261 -32.72 4.82 -24.54
CA PHE A 261 -31.55 4.14 -23.98
C PHE A 261 -30.98 4.83 -22.73
N SER A 262 -31.73 5.72 -22.09
CA SER A 262 -31.34 6.31 -20.82
C SER A 262 -31.07 5.22 -19.78
N GLY A 263 -29.92 5.30 -19.09
CA GLY A 263 -29.46 4.30 -18.12
C GLY A 263 -28.93 2.99 -18.76
N ARG A 264 -28.62 3.03 -20.05
CA ARG A 264 -27.96 1.93 -20.79
C ARG A 264 -26.70 2.43 -21.50
N GLY A 265 -25.80 1.51 -21.84
CA GLY A 265 -24.62 1.85 -22.61
C GLY A 265 -24.94 2.25 -24.06
N GLY A 266 -24.17 3.20 -24.59
CA GLY A 266 -24.29 3.59 -26.00
C GLY A 266 -24.11 2.41 -26.96
N CYS A 267 -23.29 1.41 -26.59
CA CYS A 267 -23.10 0.21 -27.40
C CYS A 267 -24.41 -0.59 -27.65
N ASP A 268 -25.43 -0.43 -26.80
CA ASP A 268 -26.72 -1.10 -26.95
C ASP A 268 -27.66 -0.40 -27.95
N MET A 269 -27.31 0.83 -28.35
CA MET A 269 -28.11 1.57 -29.34
C MET A 269 -28.02 0.92 -30.74
N PRO A 270 -29.08 1.02 -31.57
CA PRO A 270 -29.05 0.51 -32.94
C PRO A 270 -28.02 1.25 -33.82
N ASP A 271 -27.54 0.59 -34.86
CA ASP A 271 -26.65 1.21 -35.81
C ASP A 271 -27.41 2.26 -36.64
N LYS A 272 -26.77 3.41 -36.83
CA LYS A 272 -27.39 4.57 -37.51
C LYS A 272 -26.41 5.30 -38.42
N LEU A 273 -26.88 5.83 -39.51
CA LEU A 273 -26.10 6.69 -40.37
C LEU A 273 -26.26 8.16 -39.97
N CYS A 274 -25.17 8.90 -40.10
CA CYS A 274 -25.16 10.34 -39.83
C CYS A 274 -26.11 11.10 -40.78
N PRO A 275 -27.08 11.86 -40.23
CA PRO A 275 -28.02 12.62 -41.08
C PRO A 275 -27.36 13.77 -41.89
N LYS A 276 -26.14 14.19 -41.46
CA LYS A 276 -25.41 15.26 -42.14
C LYS A 276 -24.49 14.78 -43.26
N CYS A 277 -23.82 13.62 -43.07
CA CYS A 277 -22.80 13.17 -44.04
C CYS A 277 -22.96 11.72 -44.52
N GLY A 278 -23.98 11.00 -44.04
CA GLY A 278 -24.28 9.64 -44.46
C GLY A 278 -23.31 8.57 -43.97
N ARG A 279 -22.31 8.90 -43.15
CA ARG A 279 -21.36 7.91 -42.59
C ARG A 279 -21.93 7.24 -41.33
N PRO A 280 -21.46 6.02 -40.99
CA PRO A 280 -21.86 5.39 -39.75
C PRO A 280 -21.54 6.27 -38.54
N LEU A 281 -22.46 6.32 -37.58
CA LEU A 281 -22.28 6.98 -36.29
C LEU A 281 -21.61 6.04 -35.30
N SER A 282 -20.71 6.60 -34.50
CA SER A 282 -20.21 5.96 -33.29
C SER A 282 -21.30 6.04 -32.21
N LYS A 283 -21.38 4.99 -31.41
CA LYS A 283 -22.31 4.83 -30.26
C LYS A 283 -21.50 4.98 -28.99
N GLU A 284 -21.63 6.14 -28.36
CA GLU A 284 -20.82 6.56 -27.22
C GLU A 284 -21.66 6.62 -25.93
N GLY A 285 -20.97 6.64 -24.80
CA GLY A 285 -21.57 6.81 -23.48
C GLY A 285 -21.75 5.52 -22.72
N PHE A 286 -21.63 5.63 -21.37
CA PHE A 286 -21.66 4.47 -20.47
C PHE A 286 -22.55 4.68 -19.25
N ASP A 287 -23.29 5.75 -19.20
CA ASP A 287 -24.15 6.06 -18.07
C ASP A 287 -25.42 5.18 -18.07
#